data_76d5314265084d1d6609f962ff53abfd
#
_entry.id   76d5314265084d1d6609f962ff53abfd
#
_cell.length_a   1.000
_cell.length_b   1.000
_cell.length_c   1.000
_cell.angle_alpha   90.00
_cell.angle_beta   90.00
_cell.angle_gamma   90.00
#
_symmetry.space_group_name_H-M   'P 1'
#
loop_
_entity.id
_entity.type
_entity.pdbx_description
1 polymer ?
#
loop_
_entity_poly.entity_id
_entity_poly.type
_entity_poly.pdbx_seq_one_letter_code
_entity_poly.pdbx_strand_id
1 'polypeptide(L)'
;QRQMCIRDSGMRLYKLNGTTASTSDIKSVLGDIGTLHAANGILLYLDEIQYFNKRQQQSLLECVEQGTVTLIASTTENPYFYVYNALLSRCTVFEFKSLTAEDIAEGVKHAAQRLGESDGTPVNIPVDALEYLAQSAGGDMRKALGNLEFAVNAAPVQDGTRLVTLEMVTQVAQRTAMRYDKEGDDHYDIVSAYQKSMRGSDPDAALHYLARLLEAGDLPSACRRLMVCACEDVGLAYPQIIPIVKAAVDAANMLGLPEARIPLADAVILVATSPKSNTCLLYTSDAA
;
A
#
# COMPACT_ATOMS: atom_id res chain seq x y z
N GLN A 1 18.97 13.52 5.13
CA GLN A 1 19.88 13.01 4.09
C GLN A 1 19.55 13.56 2.70
N ARG A 2 18.27 13.56 2.25
CA ARG A 2 17.86 14.12 0.92
C ARG A 2 18.30 15.57 0.70
N GLN A 3 18.15 16.44 1.69
CA GLN A 3 18.51 17.86 1.57
C GLN A 3 20.02 18.11 1.58
N MET A 4 20.79 17.26 2.23
CA MET A 4 22.25 17.36 2.23
C MET A 4 22.84 17.04 0.85
N CYS A 5 22.46 15.92 0.23
CA CYS A 5 22.93 15.56 -1.11
C CYS A 5 22.59 16.63 -2.17
N ILE A 6 21.43 17.27 -2.06
CA ILE A 6 20.99 18.32 -2.98
C ILE A 6 21.84 19.60 -2.81
N ARG A 7 22.12 20.01 -1.56
CA ARG A 7 22.93 21.20 -1.29
C ARG A 7 24.38 21.03 -1.74
N ASP A 8 24.93 19.84 -1.50
CA ASP A 8 26.35 19.59 -1.76
C ASP A 8 26.64 19.31 -3.24
N SER A 9 25.66 18.84 -4.02
CA SER A 9 25.84 18.55 -5.45
C SER A 9 25.81 19.80 -6.34
N GLY A 10 25.22 20.90 -5.89
CA GLY A 10 25.00 22.09 -6.72
C GLY A 10 24.04 21.87 -7.89
N MET A 11 23.41 20.70 -8.01
CA MET A 11 22.46 20.37 -9.07
C MET A 11 21.10 21.06 -8.85
N ARG A 12 20.38 21.34 -9.92
CA ARG A 12 19.01 21.84 -9.85
C ARG A 12 18.05 20.71 -9.54
N LEU A 13 17.36 20.80 -8.40
CA LEU A 13 16.36 19.80 -8.00
C LEU A 13 14.99 20.09 -8.65
N TYR A 14 14.45 19.07 -9.33
CA TYR A 14 13.06 19.01 -9.74
C TYR A 14 12.37 17.84 -9.06
N LYS A 15 11.10 18.04 -8.66
CA LYS A 15 10.26 17.00 -8.05
C LYS A 15 9.00 16.86 -8.88
N LEU A 16 8.75 15.67 -9.37
CA LEU A 16 7.52 15.32 -10.07
C LEU A 16 6.86 14.12 -9.37
N ASN A 17 5.54 14.10 -9.38
CA ASN A 17 4.77 12.98 -8.86
C ASN A 17 4.01 12.32 -10.02
N GLY A 18 4.10 10.98 -10.14
CA GLY A 18 3.52 10.21 -11.23
C GLY A 18 2.01 10.34 -11.36
N THR A 19 1.31 10.64 -10.25
CA THR A 19 -0.15 10.80 -10.25
C THR A 19 -0.62 12.14 -10.80
N THR A 20 0.24 13.18 -10.77
CA THR A 20 -0.14 14.55 -11.15
C THR A 20 0.65 15.11 -12.32
N ALA A 21 1.85 14.59 -12.56
CA ALA A 21 2.75 15.13 -13.59
C ALA A 21 2.33 14.74 -15.00
N SER A 22 2.37 15.71 -15.88
CA SER A 22 2.10 15.56 -17.30
C SER A 22 3.37 15.39 -18.14
N THR A 23 3.21 15.03 -19.41
CA THR A 23 4.34 14.98 -20.36
C THR A 23 4.97 16.37 -20.58
N SER A 24 4.19 17.46 -20.42
CA SER A 24 4.71 18.83 -20.52
C SER A 24 5.63 19.18 -19.37
N ASP A 25 5.38 18.64 -18.15
CA ASP A 25 6.24 18.91 -17.00
C ASP A 25 7.61 18.26 -17.16
N ILE A 26 7.64 17.02 -17.69
CA ILE A 26 8.91 16.35 -18.03
C ILE A 26 9.66 17.15 -19.09
N LYS A 27 8.98 17.61 -20.16
CA LYS A 27 9.61 18.41 -21.20
C LYS A 27 10.15 19.74 -20.67
N SER A 28 9.45 20.38 -19.73
CA SER A 28 9.91 21.60 -19.07
C SER A 28 11.22 21.36 -18.31
N VAL A 29 11.29 20.27 -17.53
CA VAL A 29 12.51 19.88 -16.81
C VAL A 29 13.67 19.61 -17.78
N LEU A 30 13.40 18.89 -18.87
CA LEU A 30 14.41 18.58 -19.88
C LEU A 30 14.85 19.84 -20.67
N GLY A 31 13.97 20.81 -20.84
CA GLY A 31 14.28 22.09 -21.49
C GLY A 31 15.25 22.97 -20.70
N ASP A 32 15.38 22.74 -19.40
CA ASP A 32 16.33 23.47 -18.54
C ASP A 32 17.76 22.90 -18.60
N ILE A 33 17.96 21.76 -19.27
CA ILE A 33 19.29 21.16 -19.45
C ILE A 33 20.18 22.12 -20.24
N GLY A 34 21.38 22.41 -19.70
CA GLY A 34 22.35 23.31 -20.33
C GLY A 34 22.06 24.80 -20.15
N THR A 35 21.02 25.17 -19.42
CA THR A 35 20.76 26.55 -19.03
C THR A 35 21.67 26.98 -17.85
N LEU A 36 21.81 28.27 -17.62
CA LEU A 36 22.55 28.82 -16.47
C LEU A 36 21.95 28.35 -15.12
N HIS A 37 20.66 28.05 -15.09
CA HIS A 37 19.98 27.56 -13.88
C HIS A 37 20.30 26.10 -13.54
N ALA A 38 20.77 25.30 -14.50
CA ALA A 38 21.12 23.90 -14.35
C ALA A 38 22.56 23.61 -14.84
N ALA A 39 23.47 24.55 -14.64
CA ALA A 39 24.86 24.45 -15.11
C ALA A 39 25.59 23.20 -14.58
N ASN A 40 25.26 22.74 -13.38
CA ASN A 40 25.83 21.53 -12.74
C ASN A 40 25.00 20.26 -12.96
N GLY A 41 24.01 20.31 -13.89
CA GLY A 41 23.09 19.21 -14.15
C GLY A 41 21.79 19.28 -13.33
N ILE A 42 20.91 18.34 -13.60
CA ILE A 42 19.58 18.25 -13.00
C ILE A 42 19.52 17.01 -12.11
N LEU A 43 19.01 17.18 -10.88
CA LEU A 43 18.57 16.10 -10.03
C LEU A 43 17.04 16.00 -10.12
N LEU A 44 16.55 14.98 -10.81
CA LEU A 44 15.11 14.72 -10.97
C LEU A 44 14.66 13.67 -9.96
N TYR A 45 13.75 14.06 -9.06
CA TYR A 45 13.08 13.15 -8.16
C TYR A 45 11.67 12.84 -8.69
N LEU A 46 11.44 11.59 -9.05
CA LEU A 46 10.12 11.08 -9.46
C LEU A 46 9.50 10.26 -8.33
N ASP A 47 8.38 10.72 -7.81
CA ASP A 47 7.57 9.97 -6.86
C ASP A 47 6.52 9.15 -7.60
N GLU A 48 6.31 7.90 -7.19
CA GLU A 48 5.35 6.97 -7.79
C GLU A 48 5.54 6.79 -9.31
N ILE A 49 6.76 6.39 -9.71
CA ILE A 49 7.14 6.26 -11.14
C ILE A 49 6.26 5.27 -11.92
N GLN A 50 5.59 4.30 -11.28
CA GLN A 50 4.71 3.34 -11.92
C GLN A 50 3.51 3.99 -12.63
N TYR A 51 3.11 5.20 -12.24
CA TYR A 51 2.04 5.94 -12.90
C TYR A 51 2.50 6.66 -14.16
N PHE A 52 3.80 6.77 -14.40
CA PHE A 52 4.32 7.27 -15.67
C PHE A 52 4.18 6.20 -16.76
N ASN A 53 3.55 6.56 -17.87
CA ASN A 53 3.45 5.64 -19.00
C ASN A 53 4.84 5.41 -19.65
N LYS A 54 4.92 4.36 -20.48
CA LYS A 54 6.17 3.95 -21.13
C LYS A 54 6.84 5.09 -21.94
N ARG A 55 6.04 5.95 -22.63
CA ARG A 55 6.58 7.07 -23.41
C ARG A 55 7.20 8.15 -22.51
N GLN A 56 6.59 8.43 -21.38
CA GLN A 56 7.12 9.37 -20.41
C GLN A 56 8.45 8.85 -19.81
N GLN A 57 8.51 7.58 -19.45
CA GLN A 57 9.75 6.98 -18.97
C GLN A 57 10.84 6.92 -20.05
N GLN A 58 10.49 6.64 -21.31
CA GLN A 58 11.42 6.65 -22.43
C GLN A 58 12.02 8.04 -22.70
N SER A 59 11.27 9.12 -22.50
CA SER A 59 11.78 10.48 -22.71
C SER A 59 12.92 10.87 -21.76
N LEU A 60 13.07 10.17 -20.63
CA LEU A 60 14.15 10.41 -19.67
C LEU A 60 15.42 9.62 -20.01
N LEU A 61 15.32 8.60 -20.88
CA LEU A 61 16.39 7.64 -21.10
C LEU A 61 17.67 8.30 -21.60
N GLU A 62 17.56 9.13 -22.63
CA GLU A 62 18.70 9.80 -23.26
C GLU A 62 19.46 10.71 -22.27
N CYS A 63 18.72 11.48 -21.48
CA CYS A 63 19.30 12.42 -20.52
C CYS A 63 19.96 11.71 -19.33
N VAL A 64 19.42 10.56 -18.93
CA VAL A 64 20.03 9.70 -17.89
C VAL A 64 21.28 9.03 -18.43
N GLU A 65 21.28 8.55 -19.68
CA GLU A 65 22.46 7.97 -20.34
C GLU A 65 23.60 8.98 -20.50
N GLN A 66 23.28 10.20 -20.87
CA GLN A 66 24.25 11.28 -21.03
C GLN A 66 24.75 11.85 -19.70
N GLY A 67 24.13 11.46 -18.58
CA GLY A 67 24.46 11.97 -17.25
C GLY A 67 24.05 13.42 -17.00
N THR A 68 23.26 14.04 -17.91
CA THR A 68 22.75 15.39 -17.75
C THR A 68 21.63 15.47 -16.71
N VAL A 69 20.95 14.35 -16.48
CA VAL A 69 19.92 14.16 -15.44
C VAL A 69 20.33 13.02 -14.52
N THR A 70 20.46 13.30 -13.24
CA THR A 70 20.54 12.28 -12.18
C THR A 70 19.12 11.97 -11.72
N LEU A 71 18.69 10.73 -11.95
CA LEU A 71 17.33 10.28 -11.61
C LEU A 71 17.30 9.60 -10.25
N ILE A 72 16.38 10.02 -9.39
CA ILE A 72 15.96 9.29 -8.19
C ILE A 72 14.47 9.06 -8.33
N ALA A 73 14.05 7.80 -8.45
CA ALA A 73 12.64 7.43 -8.55
C ALA A 73 12.23 6.58 -7.34
N SER A 74 11.00 6.76 -6.88
CA SER A 74 10.36 5.90 -5.87
C SER A 74 9.14 5.21 -6.46
N THR A 75 8.88 4.02 -5.97
CA THR A 75 7.69 3.23 -6.32
C THR A 75 7.30 2.35 -5.13
N THR A 76 6.01 2.14 -4.95
CA THR A 76 5.45 1.14 -4.02
C THR A 76 5.28 -0.22 -4.69
N GLU A 77 5.41 -0.29 -6.01
CA GLU A 77 5.24 -1.49 -6.81
C GLU A 77 6.59 -2.15 -7.14
N ASN A 78 6.55 -3.40 -7.58
CA ASN A 78 7.76 -4.10 -8.01
C ASN A 78 8.35 -3.42 -9.26
N PRO A 79 9.56 -2.80 -9.16
CA PRO A 79 10.13 -2.03 -10.25
C PRO A 79 10.39 -2.82 -11.53
N TYR A 80 10.59 -4.14 -11.42
CA TYR A 80 10.83 -5.01 -12.56
C TYR A 80 9.62 -5.20 -13.47
N PHE A 81 8.41 -4.93 -12.97
CA PHE A 81 7.17 -5.02 -13.76
C PHE A 81 6.70 -3.66 -14.27
N TYR A 82 6.93 -2.59 -13.53
CA TYR A 82 6.32 -1.29 -13.81
C TYR A 82 7.28 -0.26 -14.39
N VAL A 83 8.59 -0.41 -14.14
CA VAL A 83 9.58 0.50 -14.69
C VAL A 83 10.09 -0.04 -16.04
N TYR A 84 10.22 0.85 -17.03
CA TYR A 84 10.72 0.49 -18.34
C TYR A 84 12.13 -0.11 -18.24
N ASN A 85 12.32 -1.33 -18.77
CA ASN A 85 13.54 -2.12 -18.59
C ASN A 85 14.82 -1.38 -19.00
N ALA A 86 14.76 -0.59 -20.09
CA ALA A 86 15.92 0.20 -20.52
C ALA A 86 16.30 1.31 -19.52
N LEU A 87 15.34 1.89 -18.82
CA LEU A 87 15.60 2.84 -17.74
C LEU A 87 16.11 2.12 -16.49
N LEU A 88 15.45 1.02 -16.13
CA LEU A 88 15.82 0.20 -14.97
C LEU A 88 17.25 -0.32 -15.04
N SER A 89 17.71 -0.75 -16.23
CA SER A 89 19.09 -1.24 -16.44
C SER A 89 20.17 -0.18 -16.21
N ARG A 90 19.80 1.10 -16.14
CA ARG A 90 20.68 2.24 -15.87
C ARG A 90 20.54 2.79 -14.46
N CYS A 91 19.71 2.16 -13.66
CA CYS A 91 19.43 2.53 -12.27
C CYS A 91 19.92 1.46 -11.31
N THR A 92 20.33 1.86 -10.13
CA THR A 92 20.53 0.94 -9.00
C THR A 92 19.25 0.88 -8.19
N VAL A 93 18.72 -0.33 -7.99
CA VAL A 93 17.51 -0.56 -7.20
C VAL A 93 17.88 -0.74 -5.74
N PHE A 94 17.21 0.02 -4.87
CA PHE A 94 17.32 -0.09 -3.43
C PHE A 94 15.94 -0.47 -2.86
N GLU A 95 15.89 -1.57 -2.13
CA GLU A 95 14.70 -2.00 -1.42
C GLU A 95 14.66 -1.34 -0.04
N PHE A 96 13.52 -0.71 0.28
CA PHE A 96 13.24 -0.19 1.61
C PHE A 96 12.36 -1.19 2.34
N LYS A 97 12.90 -1.77 3.41
CA LYS A 97 12.14 -2.67 4.29
C LYS A 97 11.25 -1.88 5.23
N SER A 98 10.17 -2.52 5.68
CA SER A 98 9.34 -1.99 6.76
C SER A 98 10.17 -1.70 8.00
N LEU A 99 9.84 -0.62 8.70
CA LEU A 99 10.53 -0.24 9.93
C LEU A 99 10.22 -1.22 11.05
N THR A 100 11.17 -1.41 11.95
CA THR A 100 10.92 -2.18 13.18
C THR A 100 10.07 -1.38 14.16
N ALA A 101 9.42 -2.05 15.10
CA ALA A 101 8.66 -1.37 16.15
C ALA A 101 9.56 -0.44 17.00
N GLU A 102 10.82 -0.80 17.18
CA GLU A 102 11.82 -0.01 17.92
C GLU A 102 12.15 1.28 17.18
N ASP A 103 12.41 1.22 15.85
CA ASP A 103 12.66 2.40 15.00
C ASP A 103 11.46 3.36 15.01
N ILE A 104 10.24 2.79 14.95
CA ILE A 104 9.01 3.58 15.01
C ILE A 104 8.84 4.23 16.38
N ALA A 105 9.08 3.51 17.46
CA ALA A 105 8.98 4.07 18.82
C ALA A 105 9.93 5.26 19.00
N GLU A 106 11.17 5.14 18.51
CA GLU A 106 12.12 6.26 18.55
C GLU A 106 11.64 7.46 17.73
N GLY A 107 11.15 7.22 16.52
CA GLY A 107 10.58 8.26 15.65
C GLY A 107 9.37 8.97 16.26
N VAL A 108 8.46 8.21 16.88
CA VAL A 108 7.28 8.73 17.59
C VAL A 108 7.70 9.59 18.80
N LYS A 109 8.69 9.13 19.58
CA LYS A 109 9.23 9.89 20.73
C LYS A 109 9.81 11.25 20.29
N HIS A 110 10.59 11.26 19.22
CA HIS A 110 11.12 12.51 18.64
C HIS A 110 10.01 13.44 18.12
N ALA A 111 8.98 12.86 17.49
CA ALA A 111 7.85 13.64 16.99
C ALA A 111 7.02 14.25 18.14
N ALA A 112 6.78 13.50 19.22
CA ALA A 112 6.08 14.00 20.40
C ALA A 112 6.81 15.18 21.03
N GLN A 113 8.13 15.10 21.14
CA GLN A 113 8.95 16.21 21.64
C GLN A 113 8.80 17.46 20.78
N ARG A 114 8.88 17.32 19.44
CA ARG A 114 8.71 18.44 18.50
C ARG A 114 7.31 19.05 18.54
N LEU A 115 6.27 18.22 18.67
CA LEU A 115 4.90 18.72 18.85
C LEU A 115 4.79 19.55 20.12
N GLY A 116 5.38 19.08 21.23
CA GLY A 116 5.42 19.82 22.48
C GLY A 116 6.16 21.17 22.38
N GLU A 117 7.28 21.20 21.68
CA GLU A 117 8.04 22.43 21.42
C GLU A 117 7.27 23.43 20.56
N SER A 118 6.54 22.94 19.53
CA SER A 118 5.73 23.78 18.63
C SER A 118 4.53 24.39 19.33
N ASP A 119 3.84 23.63 20.17
CA ASP A 119 2.63 24.05 20.88
C ASP A 119 2.93 24.77 22.20
N GLY A 120 4.19 24.78 22.64
CA GLY A 120 4.60 25.31 23.92
C GLY A 120 4.08 24.51 25.13
N THR A 121 3.55 23.32 24.91
CA THR A 121 3.03 22.41 25.95
C THR A 121 3.72 21.05 25.82
N PRO A 122 4.57 20.64 26.75
CA PRO A 122 5.24 19.35 26.70
C PRO A 122 4.27 18.19 26.54
N VAL A 123 4.65 17.19 25.75
CA VAL A 123 3.87 15.97 25.55
C VAL A 123 4.53 14.82 26.31
N ASN A 124 3.79 14.19 27.19
CA ASN A 124 4.23 13.01 27.93
C ASN A 124 3.47 11.78 27.41
N ILE A 125 4.24 10.78 26.93
CA ILE A 125 3.72 9.50 26.46
C ILE A 125 4.35 8.41 27.31
N PRO A 126 3.57 7.65 28.10
CA PRO A 126 4.06 6.48 28.81
C PRO A 126 4.62 5.41 27.85
N VAL A 127 5.52 4.59 28.37
CA VAL A 127 6.25 3.58 27.55
C VAL A 127 5.29 2.58 26.91
N ASP A 128 4.29 2.13 27.63
CA ASP A 128 3.25 1.21 27.16
C ASP A 128 2.41 1.78 25.99
N ALA A 129 2.06 3.07 26.07
CA ALA A 129 1.38 3.78 25.00
C ALA A 129 2.28 3.97 23.76
N LEU A 130 3.57 4.23 23.98
CA LEU A 130 4.56 4.36 22.91
C LEU A 130 4.78 3.04 22.17
N GLU A 131 4.96 1.96 22.92
CA GLU A 131 5.11 0.61 22.36
C GLU A 131 3.87 0.18 21.58
N TYR A 132 2.68 0.46 22.09
CA TYR A 132 1.43 0.15 21.41
C TYR A 132 1.28 0.94 20.10
N LEU A 133 1.63 2.24 20.07
CA LEU A 133 1.66 3.04 18.84
C LEU A 133 2.59 2.43 17.79
N ALA A 134 3.79 2.03 18.22
CA ALA A 134 4.79 1.46 17.33
C ALA A 134 4.35 0.11 16.74
N GLN A 135 3.79 -0.79 17.58
CA GLN A 135 3.31 -2.09 17.16
C GLN A 135 2.08 -1.99 16.22
N SER A 136 1.13 -1.11 16.57
CA SER A 136 -0.10 -0.93 15.78
C SER A 136 0.13 -0.29 14.40
N ALA A 137 1.29 0.33 14.21
CA ALA A 137 1.66 0.95 12.94
C ALA A 137 2.06 -0.07 11.85
N GLY A 138 2.45 -1.29 12.23
CA GLY A 138 2.78 -2.35 11.28
C GLY A 138 3.97 -2.03 10.36
N GLY A 139 4.96 -1.26 10.83
CA GLY A 139 6.12 -0.86 10.01
C GLY A 139 5.98 0.49 9.29
N ASP A 140 4.82 1.13 9.35
CA ASP A 140 4.54 2.43 8.69
C ASP A 140 4.67 3.60 9.67
N MET A 141 5.75 4.38 9.52
CA MET A 141 5.99 5.60 10.31
C MET A 141 4.91 6.67 10.10
N ARG A 142 4.35 6.80 8.89
CA ARG A 142 3.31 7.81 8.60
C ARG A 142 2.04 7.52 9.39
N LYS A 143 1.66 6.24 9.47
CA LYS A 143 0.52 5.78 10.29
C LYS A 143 0.77 6.03 11.77
N ALA A 144 1.98 5.72 12.26
CA ALA A 144 2.36 5.98 13.65
C ALA A 144 2.28 7.47 14.02
N LEU A 145 2.83 8.33 13.16
CA LEU A 145 2.81 9.78 13.36
C LEU A 145 1.40 10.37 13.29
N GLY A 146 0.56 9.89 12.37
CA GLY A 146 -0.85 10.30 12.30
C GLY A 146 -1.62 9.92 13.57
N ASN A 147 -1.44 8.69 14.06
CA ASN A 147 -2.05 8.24 15.31
C ASN A 147 -1.55 9.05 16.52
N LEU A 148 -0.25 9.37 16.55
CA LEU A 148 0.32 10.25 17.59
C LEU A 148 -0.34 11.63 17.57
N GLU A 149 -0.42 12.27 16.41
CA GLU A 149 -1.01 13.61 16.26
C GLU A 149 -2.47 13.63 16.73
N PHE A 150 -3.26 12.63 16.38
CA PHE A 150 -4.64 12.49 16.87
C PHE A 150 -4.70 12.30 18.38
N ALA A 151 -3.83 11.47 18.96
CA ALA A 151 -3.79 11.23 20.39
C ALA A 151 -3.37 12.48 21.16
N VAL A 152 -2.36 13.20 20.69
CA VAL A 152 -1.88 14.46 21.31
C VAL A 152 -2.94 15.55 21.26
N ASN A 153 -3.66 15.68 20.13
CA ASN A 153 -4.73 16.66 19.99
C ASN A 153 -5.95 16.36 20.89
N ALA A 154 -6.20 15.08 21.19
CA ALA A 154 -7.25 14.66 22.11
C ALA A 154 -6.84 14.67 23.58
N ALA A 155 -5.53 14.74 23.86
CA ALA A 155 -5.00 14.63 25.21
C ALA A 155 -5.31 15.89 26.05
N PRO A 156 -5.81 15.74 27.30
CA PRO A 156 -6.02 16.86 28.19
C PRO A 156 -4.67 17.42 28.65
N VAL A 157 -4.65 18.75 28.89
CA VAL A 157 -3.50 19.40 29.52
C VAL A 157 -3.69 19.32 31.04
N GLN A 158 -2.78 18.62 31.70
CA GLN A 158 -2.72 18.50 33.16
C GLN A 158 -1.37 19.04 33.65
N ASP A 159 -1.38 19.93 34.60
CA ASP A 159 -0.17 20.57 35.17
C ASP A 159 0.79 21.12 34.08
N GLY A 160 0.25 21.70 33.01
CA GLY A 160 1.03 22.27 31.92
C GLY A 160 1.65 21.23 30.96
N THR A 161 1.26 19.98 31.06
CA THR A 161 1.75 18.86 30.18
C THR A 161 0.55 18.14 29.56
N ARG A 162 0.65 17.80 28.28
CA ARG A 162 -0.33 16.91 27.62
C ARG A 162 -0.01 15.45 27.95
N LEU A 163 -0.94 14.77 28.58
CA LEU A 163 -0.78 13.35 28.93
C LEU A 163 -1.52 12.46 27.92
N VAL A 164 -0.75 11.75 27.11
CA VAL A 164 -1.26 10.73 26.18
C VAL A 164 -1.34 9.40 26.91
N THR A 165 -2.54 8.84 27.05
CA THR A 165 -2.73 7.56 27.76
C THR A 165 -2.80 6.39 26.77
N LEU A 166 -2.51 5.16 27.25
CA LEU A 166 -2.64 3.94 26.47
C LEU A 166 -4.07 3.74 25.91
N GLU A 167 -5.08 4.11 26.70
CA GLU A 167 -6.49 4.00 26.30
C GLU A 167 -6.79 4.89 25.07
N MET A 168 -6.31 6.14 25.09
CA MET A 168 -6.47 7.08 23.97
C MET A 168 -5.80 6.54 22.71
N VAL A 169 -4.59 6.05 22.84
CA VAL A 169 -3.83 5.47 21.73
C VAL A 169 -4.53 4.24 21.16
N THR A 170 -5.05 3.37 22.01
CA THR A 170 -5.79 2.18 21.60
C THR A 170 -7.04 2.55 20.81
N GLN A 171 -7.81 3.54 21.26
CA GLN A 171 -9.01 4.01 20.54
C GLN A 171 -8.66 4.62 19.18
N VAL A 172 -7.59 5.40 19.09
CA VAL A 172 -7.13 6.01 17.83
C VAL A 172 -6.63 4.95 16.88
N ALA A 173 -5.81 4.02 17.33
CA ALA A 173 -5.23 2.96 16.50
C ALA A 173 -6.31 2.03 15.94
N GLN A 174 -7.32 1.64 16.71
CA GLN A 174 -8.43 0.83 16.26
C GLN A 174 -9.27 1.53 15.16
N ARG A 175 -9.58 2.81 15.32
CA ARG A 175 -10.29 3.60 14.30
C ARG A 175 -9.49 3.75 13.01
N THR A 176 -8.17 3.88 13.13
CA THR A 176 -7.28 4.03 11.99
C THR A 176 -7.08 2.69 11.27
N ALA A 177 -6.97 1.56 11.99
CA ALA A 177 -6.89 0.23 11.40
C ALA A 177 -8.11 -0.07 10.52
N MET A 178 -9.32 0.25 10.96
CA MET A 178 -10.54 0.10 10.17
C MET A 178 -10.54 0.93 8.86
N ARG A 179 -9.78 2.02 8.79
CA ARG A 179 -9.72 2.91 7.61
C ARG A 179 -8.60 2.57 6.62
N TYR A 180 -7.46 2.08 7.10
CA TYR A 180 -6.22 1.90 6.29
C TYR A 180 -6.03 0.50 5.72
N ASP A 181 -6.75 -0.51 6.20
CA ASP A 181 -6.60 -1.91 5.77
C ASP A 181 -7.08 -2.19 4.33
N LYS A 182 -7.62 -1.18 3.65
CA LYS A 182 -8.14 -1.32 2.27
C LYS A 182 -7.12 -1.10 1.15
N GLU A 183 -5.94 -0.53 1.44
CA GLU A 183 -4.97 -0.10 0.40
C GLU A 183 -3.52 -0.54 0.66
N GLY A 184 -3.25 -1.40 1.64
CA GLY A 184 -1.90 -1.85 2.00
C GLY A 184 -1.46 -3.15 1.32
N ASP A 185 -0.13 -3.43 1.30
CA ASP A 185 0.47 -4.68 0.81
C ASP A 185 -0.13 -5.91 1.52
N ASP A 186 -0.43 -5.81 2.82
CA ASP A 186 -1.11 -6.86 3.61
C ASP A 186 -2.48 -7.23 3.02
N HIS A 187 -3.19 -6.27 2.40
CA HIS A 187 -4.47 -6.52 1.74
C HIS A 187 -4.30 -7.44 0.53
N TYR A 188 -3.30 -7.16 -0.32
CA TYR A 188 -3.01 -8.00 -1.50
C TYR A 188 -2.57 -9.40 -1.09
N ASP A 189 -1.82 -9.53 0.00
CA ASP A 189 -1.39 -10.81 0.54
C ASP A 189 -2.57 -11.62 1.08
N ILE A 190 -3.50 -11.00 1.81
CA ILE A 190 -4.72 -11.64 2.31
C ILE A 190 -5.61 -12.09 1.14
N VAL A 191 -5.82 -11.23 0.15
CA VAL A 191 -6.61 -11.54 -1.06
C VAL A 191 -5.98 -12.69 -1.85
N SER A 192 -4.65 -12.68 -1.99
CA SER A 192 -3.89 -13.75 -2.66
C SER A 192 -3.97 -15.07 -1.87
N ALA A 193 -3.81 -15.02 -0.55
CA ALA A 193 -3.91 -16.17 0.32
C ALA A 193 -5.32 -16.77 0.33
N TYR A 194 -6.35 -15.93 0.34
CA TYR A 194 -7.76 -16.34 0.21
C TYR A 194 -8.01 -17.12 -1.08
N GLN A 195 -7.55 -16.60 -2.22
CA GLN A 195 -7.67 -17.28 -3.51
C GLN A 195 -6.89 -18.58 -3.55
N LYS A 196 -5.63 -18.58 -3.06
CA LYS A 196 -4.77 -19.77 -3.02
C LYS A 196 -5.33 -20.86 -2.12
N SER A 197 -5.96 -20.51 -1.00
CA SER A 197 -6.59 -21.48 -0.09
C SER A 197 -7.77 -22.20 -0.76
N MET A 198 -8.66 -21.47 -1.46
CA MET A 198 -9.74 -22.10 -2.23
C MET A 198 -9.21 -22.99 -3.36
N ARG A 199 -8.20 -22.53 -4.09
CA ARG A 199 -7.54 -23.29 -5.16
C ARG A 199 -6.84 -24.54 -4.60
N GLY A 200 -6.21 -24.43 -3.44
CA GLY A 200 -5.53 -25.53 -2.73
C GLY A 200 -6.48 -26.51 -2.04
N SER A 201 -7.80 -26.29 -2.12
CA SER A 201 -8.81 -27.13 -1.46
C SER A 201 -8.68 -27.17 0.06
N ASP A 202 -8.31 -26.04 0.68
CA ASP A 202 -8.25 -25.85 2.12
C ASP A 202 -9.40 -24.90 2.56
N PRO A 203 -10.57 -25.47 2.98
CA PRO A 203 -11.71 -24.67 3.39
C PRO A 203 -11.47 -23.91 4.70
N ASP A 204 -10.67 -24.43 5.61
CA ASP A 204 -10.40 -23.80 6.91
C ASP A 204 -9.57 -22.52 6.71
N ALA A 205 -8.49 -22.60 5.93
CA ALA A 205 -7.70 -21.44 5.57
C ALA A 205 -8.53 -20.42 4.74
N ALA A 206 -9.37 -20.91 3.81
CA ALA A 206 -10.20 -20.04 2.99
C ALA A 206 -11.21 -19.25 3.86
N LEU A 207 -11.83 -19.89 4.83
CA LEU A 207 -12.73 -19.21 5.80
C LEU A 207 -11.99 -18.22 6.69
N HIS A 208 -10.77 -18.56 7.12
CA HIS A 208 -9.94 -17.66 7.92
C HIS A 208 -9.64 -16.35 7.14
N TYR A 209 -9.19 -16.47 5.89
CA TYR A 209 -8.90 -15.28 5.07
C TYR A 209 -10.17 -14.55 4.64
N LEU A 210 -11.29 -15.24 4.41
CA LEU A 210 -12.60 -14.59 4.23
C LEU A 210 -12.95 -13.73 5.44
N ALA A 211 -12.83 -14.28 6.66
CA ALA A 211 -13.13 -13.55 7.88
C ALA A 211 -12.26 -12.28 8.01
N ARG A 212 -10.95 -12.38 7.71
CA ARG A 212 -10.05 -11.21 7.71
C ARG A 212 -10.48 -10.14 6.72
N LEU A 213 -10.88 -10.50 5.49
CA LEU A 213 -11.38 -9.55 4.50
C LEU A 213 -12.68 -8.88 4.97
N LEU A 214 -13.59 -9.62 5.56
CA LEU A 214 -14.87 -9.08 6.04
C LEU A 214 -14.71 -8.20 7.27
N GLU A 215 -13.80 -8.53 8.20
CA GLU A 215 -13.43 -7.67 9.34
C GLU A 215 -12.78 -6.36 8.89
N ALA A 216 -11.97 -6.41 7.81
CA ALA A 216 -11.44 -5.20 7.16
C ALA A 216 -12.52 -4.41 6.38
N GLY A 217 -13.76 -4.92 6.30
CA GLY A 217 -14.87 -4.29 5.57
C GLY A 217 -14.75 -4.39 4.05
N ASP A 218 -13.90 -5.30 3.53
CA ASP A 218 -13.69 -5.48 2.11
C ASP A 218 -14.54 -6.61 1.51
N LEU A 219 -15.83 -6.42 1.62
CA LEU A 219 -16.85 -7.29 0.98
C LEU A 219 -16.68 -7.37 -0.55
N PRO A 220 -16.37 -6.28 -1.28
CA PRO A 220 -16.22 -6.34 -2.74
C PRO A 220 -15.09 -7.26 -3.21
N SER A 221 -13.90 -7.21 -2.59
CA SER A 221 -12.78 -8.08 -2.97
C SER A 221 -13.05 -9.54 -2.63
N ALA A 222 -13.65 -9.82 -1.48
CA ALA A 222 -14.07 -11.16 -1.09
C ALA A 222 -15.04 -11.77 -2.13
N CYS A 223 -16.08 -11.05 -2.51
CA CYS A 223 -17.05 -11.45 -3.52
C CYS A 223 -16.41 -11.65 -4.91
N ARG A 224 -15.58 -10.70 -5.33
CA ARG A 224 -14.89 -10.75 -6.64
C ARG A 224 -13.99 -11.97 -6.75
N ARG A 225 -13.17 -12.25 -5.74
CA ARG A 225 -12.23 -13.39 -5.78
C ARG A 225 -12.94 -14.72 -5.70
N LEU A 226 -14.03 -14.81 -4.92
CA LEU A 226 -14.86 -16.00 -4.88
C LEU A 226 -15.47 -16.34 -6.24
N MET A 227 -15.99 -15.32 -6.97
CA MET A 227 -16.50 -15.50 -8.32
C MET A 227 -15.40 -15.93 -9.30
N VAL A 228 -14.21 -15.34 -9.22
CA VAL A 228 -13.08 -15.73 -10.06
C VAL A 228 -12.72 -17.20 -9.82
N CYS A 229 -12.55 -17.63 -8.56
CA CYS A 229 -12.23 -19.03 -8.24
C CYS A 229 -13.33 -20.02 -8.71
N ALA A 230 -14.60 -19.64 -8.58
CA ALA A 230 -15.69 -20.46 -9.07
C ALA A 230 -15.64 -20.68 -10.59
N CYS A 231 -15.25 -19.66 -11.36
CA CYS A 231 -15.17 -19.73 -12.81
C CYS A 231 -13.86 -20.34 -13.32
N GLU A 232 -12.74 -19.95 -12.69
CA GLU A 232 -11.38 -20.26 -13.14
C GLU A 232 -10.89 -21.63 -12.63
N ASP A 233 -11.07 -21.87 -11.31
CA ASP A 233 -10.46 -23.03 -10.66
C ASP A 233 -11.41 -24.25 -10.59
N VAL A 234 -12.72 -24.03 -10.54
CA VAL A 234 -13.74 -25.10 -10.54
C VAL A 234 -14.36 -25.24 -11.91
N GLY A 235 -14.97 -24.19 -12.43
CA GLY A 235 -15.47 -24.05 -13.78
C GLY A 235 -16.24 -25.29 -14.27
N LEU A 236 -15.71 -25.90 -15.35
CA LEU A 236 -16.33 -27.03 -16.00
C LEU A 236 -16.26 -28.35 -15.22
N ALA A 237 -15.46 -28.45 -14.15
CA ALA A 237 -15.47 -29.61 -13.27
C ALA A 237 -16.79 -29.71 -12.48
N TYR A 238 -17.40 -28.58 -12.17
CA TYR A 238 -18.71 -28.49 -11.54
C TYR A 238 -19.45 -27.22 -12.01
N PRO A 239 -20.08 -27.23 -13.21
CA PRO A 239 -20.63 -26.02 -13.83
C PRO A 239 -21.69 -25.30 -13.00
N GLN A 240 -22.40 -26.02 -12.14
CA GLN A 240 -23.43 -25.44 -11.25
C GLN A 240 -22.85 -24.52 -10.18
N ILE A 241 -21.54 -24.55 -9.94
CA ILE A 241 -20.87 -23.70 -8.96
C ILE A 241 -21.06 -22.21 -9.28
N ILE A 242 -21.05 -21.86 -10.56
CA ILE A 242 -21.10 -20.46 -11.01
C ILE A 242 -22.42 -19.77 -10.58
N PRO A 243 -23.61 -20.31 -10.94
CA PRO A 243 -24.86 -19.71 -10.49
C PRO A 243 -25.07 -19.78 -8.97
N ILE A 244 -24.56 -20.81 -8.28
CA ILE A 244 -24.64 -20.91 -6.83
C ILE A 244 -23.82 -19.77 -6.18
N VAL A 245 -22.56 -19.61 -6.60
CA VAL A 245 -21.70 -18.55 -6.07
C VAL A 245 -22.26 -17.17 -6.43
N LYS A 246 -22.81 -17.00 -7.64
CA LYS A 246 -23.46 -15.74 -8.02
C LYS A 246 -24.63 -15.42 -7.09
N ALA A 247 -25.49 -16.39 -6.78
CA ALA A 247 -26.60 -16.20 -5.86
C ALA A 247 -26.12 -15.85 -4.44
N ALA A 248 -25.05 -16.49 -3.96
CA ALA A 248 -24.46 -16.19 -2.66
C ALA A 248 -23.87 -14.77 -2.61
N VAL A 249 -23.20 -14.34 -3.67
CA VAL A 249 -22.67 -12.97 -3.80
C VAL A 249 -23.79 -11.93 -3.85
N ASP A 250 -24.86 -12.20 -4.57
CA ASP A 250 -26.04 -11.32 -4.62
C ASP A 250 -26.72 -11.21 -3.24
N ALA A 251 -26.88 -12.34 -2.54
CA ALA A 251 -27.39 -12.37 -1.18
C ALA A 251 -26.48 -11.57 -0.22
N ALA A 252 -25.16 -11.74 -0.31
CA ALA A 252 -24.22 -11.01 0.52
C ALA A 252 -24.28 -9.49 0.30
N ASN A 253 -24.39 -9.05 -0.95
CA ASN A 253 -24.54 -7.64 -1.28
C ASN A 253 -25.90 -7.06 -0.84
N MET A 254 -26.96 -7.87 -0.86
CA MET A 254 -28.30 -7.47 -0.41
C MET A 254 -28.38 -7.35 1.12
N LEU A 255 -27.78 -8.29 1.84
CA LEU A 255 -27.80 -8.35 3.31
C LEU A 255 -26.84 -7.33 3.94
N GLY A 256 -25.65 -7.16 3.33
CA GLY A 256 -24.59 -6.36 3.92
C GLY A 256 -23.93 -7.04 5.14
N LEU A 257 -22.92 -6.36 5.72
CA LEU A 257 -22.29 -6.84 6.94
C LEU A 257 -23.14 -6.47 8.17
N PRO A 258 -23.24 -7.34 9.19
CA PRO A 258 -22.46 -8.56 9.38
C PRO A 258 -23.03 -9.84 8.74
N GLU A 259 -24.29 -9.85 8.27
CA GLU A 259 -24.99 -11.05 7.82
C GLU A 259 -24.45 -11.65 6.50
N ALA A 260 -23.79 -10.83 5.67
CA ALA A 260 -23.15 -11.25 4.41
C ALA A 260 -22.13 -12.39 4.60
N ARG A 261 -21.61 -12.57 5.82
CA ARG A 261 -20.65 -13.64 6.15
C ARG A 261 -21.26 -15.04 5.96
N ILE A 262 -22.56 -15.20 6.16
CA ILE A 262 -23.23 -16.51 6.12
C ILE A 262 -23.22 -17.07 4.68
N PRO A 263 -23.86 -16.41 3.69
CA PRO A 263 -23.89 -16.93 2.32
C PRO A 263 -22.49 -17.01 1.70
N LEU A 264 -21.56 -16.14 2.09
CA LEU A 264 -20.18 -16.21 1.58
C LEU A 264 -19.42 -17.39 2.16
N ALA A 265 -19.59 -17.71 3.46
CA ALA A 265 -18.95 -18.87 4.07
C ALA A 265 -19.41 -20.18 3.41
N ASP A 266 -20.70 -20.35 3.19
CA ASP A 266 -21.26 -21.52 2.49
C ASP A 266 -20.67 -21.66 1.09
N ALA A 267 -20.62 -20.56 0.33
CA ALA A 267 -20.09 -20.56 -1.03
C ALA A 267 -18.57 -20.83 -1.06
N VAL A 268 -17.81 -20.30 -0.11
CA VAL A 268 -16.36 -20.53 0.02
C VAL A 268 -16.05 -21.99 0.31
N ILE A 269 -16.78 -22.60 1.26
CA ILE A 269 -16.64 -24.04 1.56
C ILE A 269 -16.93 -24.85 0.31
N LEU A 270 -18.02 -24.55 -0.39
CA LEU A 270 -18.42 -25.25 -1.60
C LEU A 270 -17.34 -25.14 -2.70
N VAL A 271 -16.78 -23.94 -2.94
CA VAL A 271 -15.70 -23.74 -3.92
C VAL A 271 -14.44 -24.47 -3.49
N ALA A 272 -14.05 -24.39 -2.21
CA ALA A 272 -12.84 -25.04 -1.71
C ALA A 272 -12.91 -26.57 -1.82
N THR A 273 -14.08 -27.17 -1.55
CA THR A 273 -14.29 -28.63 -1.57
C THR A 273 -14.70 -29.20 -2.93
N SER A 274 -15.02 -28.34 -3.92
CA SER A 274 -15.39 -28.78 -5.27
C SER A 274 -14.19 -29.32 -6.05
N PRO A 275 -14.41 -30.24 -7.02
CA PRO A 275 -13.36 -30.66 -7.94
C PRO A 275 -12.81 -29.48 -8.73
N LYS A 276 -11.52 -29.49 -9.03
CA LYS A 276 -10.82 -28.39 -9.72
C LYS A 276 -10.59 -28.71 -11.19
N SER A 277 -10.67 -27.70 -12.06
CA SER A 277 -10.34 -27.77 -13.47
C SER A 277 -9.74 -26.45 -13.95
N ASN A 278 -8.59 -26.53 -14.56
CA ASN A 278 -7.92 -25.39 -15.21
C ASN A 278 -8.23 -25.28 -16.71
N THR A 279 -9.25 -25.98 -17.21
CA THR A 279 -9.63 -26.03 -18.63
C THR A 279 -9.86 -24.64 -19.20
N CYS A 280 -10.47 -23.73 -18.42
CA CYS A 280 -10.73 -22.37 -18.86
C CYS A 280 -9.42 -21.62 -19.17
N LEU A 281 -8.40 -21.74 -18.32
CA LEU A 281 -7.11 -21.10 -18.51
C LEU A 281 -6.35 -21.69 -19.71
N LEU A 282 -6.35 -23.01 -19.88
CA LEU A 282 -5.67 -23.67 -21.00
C LEU A 282 -6.25 -23.21 -22.34
N TYR A 283 -7.56 -23.19 -22.50
CA TYR A 283 -8.19 -22.75 -23.75
C TYR A 283 -8.04 -21.24 -24.01
N THR A 284 -7.91 -20.41 -23.01
CA THR A 284 -7.71 -18.96 -23.20
C THR A 284 -6.24 -18.60 -23.46
N SER A 285 -5.28 -19.36 -22.93
CA SER A 285 -3.85 -19.14 -23.17
C SER A 285 -3.42 -19.62 -24.57
N ASP A 286 -4.02 -20.68 -25.07
CA ASP A 286 -3.71 -21.25 -26.42
C ASP A 286 -4.39 -20.48 -27.55
N ALA A 287 -5.37 -19.63 -27.23
CA ALA A 287 -6.09 -18.81 -28.22
C ALA A 287 -5.47 -17.41 -28.44
N ALA A 288 -4.43 -17.04 -27.67
CA ALA A 288 -3.72 -15.78 -27.76
C ALA A 288 -2.35 -15.94 -28.39
#